data_3953e28796b3a4c711ad600a77b02da3
#
_entry.id   3953e28796b3a4c711ad600a77b02da3
#
_cell.length_a   1.000
_cell.length_b   1.000
_cell.length_c   1.000
_cell.angle_alpha   90.00
_cell.angle_beta   90.00
_cell.angle_gamma   90.00
#
_symmetry.space_group_name_H-M   'P 1'
#
loop_
_entity.id
_entity.type
_entity.pdbx_description
1 polymer ?
#
loop_
_entity_poly.entity_id
_entity_poly.type
_entity_poly.pdbx_seq_one_letter_code
_entity_poly.pdbx_strand_id
1 'polypeptide(L)'
;MIYNFVLCVLIVIDSRWDREDRLKFFQLISIFILLFVSKSFANDIEAGDERFHKNCHNCHGKAGMGVASYPKVSGLESSYIVDRLNRYRSGEKIGSNSGLMISMARKLTDEEIRILAAYLSSVNN
;
A
#
# COMPACT_ATOMS: atom_id res chain seq x y z
N MET A 1 12.63 -10.69 -20.25
CA MET A 1 14.04 -10.98 -19.82
C MET A 1 14.12 -11.68 -18.46
N ILE A 2 13.25 -11.41 -17.50
CA ILE A 2 13.22 -12.05 -16.16
C ILE A 2 12.79 -13.53 -16.23
N TYR A 3 11.87 -13.89 -17.12
CA TYR A 3 11.35 -15.26 -17.27
C TYR A 3 12.42 -16.27 -17.71
N ASN A 4 13.34 -15.87 -18.60
CA ASN A 4 14.44 -16.73 -19.04
C ASN A 4 15.51 -16.94 -17.97
N PHE A 5 15.70 -15.99 -17.07
CA PHE A 5 16.66 -16.12 -15.98
C PHE A 5 16.16 -17.10 -14.90
N VAL A 6 14.87 -17.04 -14.58
CA VAL A 6 14.24 -17.97 -13.61
C VAL A 6 14.24 -19.39 -14.16
N LEU A 7 13.96 -19.57 -15.45
CA LEU A 7 13.97 -20.90 -16.09
C LEU A 7 15.38 -21.51 -16.14
N CYS A 8 16.40 -20.69 -16.40
CA CYS A 8 17.80 -21.12 -16.45
C CYS A 8 18.31 -21.54 -15.05
N VAL A 9 17.92 -20.80 -14.00
CA VAL A 9 18.25 -21.14 -12.60
C VAL A 9 17.56 -22.44 -12.18
N LEU A 10 16.31 -22.67 -12.59
CA LEU A 10 15.59 -23.91 -12.26
C LEU A 10 16.20 -25.15 -12.94
N ILE A 11 16.69 -25.03 -14.19
CA ILE A 11 17.29 -26.13 -14.94
C ILE A 11 18.68 -26.51 -14.39
N VAL A 12 19.46 -25.54 -13.91
CA VAL A 12 20.79 -25.80 -13.33
C VAL A 12 20.70 -26.46 -11.95
N ILE A 13 19.60 -26.24 -11.22
CA ILE A 13 19.37 -26.83 -9.89
C ILE A 13 18.98 -28.32 -9.98
N ASP A 14 18.39 -28.77 -11.11
CA ASP A 14 17.81 -30.11 -11.23
C ASP A 14 18.82 -31.23 -11.42
N SER A 15 20.04 -30.94 -11.85
CA SER A 15 20.98 -31.99 -12.26
C SER A 15 22.15 -32.31 -11.33
N ARG A 16 22.33 -31.58 -10.22
CA ARG A 16 23.56 -31.66 -9.43
C ARG A 16 23.43 -31.65 -7.89
N TRP A 17 22.22 -31.54 -7.37
CA TRP A 17 22.01 -31.39 -5.92
C TRP A 17 21.31 -32.62 -5.33
N ASP A 18 21.82 -33.09 -4.19
CA ASP A 18 21.18 -34.16 -3.43
C ASP A 18 19.84 -33.66 -2.84
N ARG A 19 18.91 -34.56 -2.57
CA ARG A 19 17.54 -34.25 -2.11
C ARG A 19 17.53 -33.38 -0.86
N GLU A 20 18.45 -33.62 0.06
CA GLU A 20 18.55 -32.85 1.31
C GLU A 20 19.01 -31.40 1.09
N ASP A 21 19.94 -31.19 0.17
CA ASP A 21 20.46 -29.85 -0.13
C ASP A 21 19.42 -29.01 -0.90
N ARG A 22 18.60 -29.64 -1.71
CA ARG A 22 17.46 -28.96 -2.35
C ARG A 22 16.43 -28.47 -1.35
N LEU A 23 16.08 -29.26 -0.35
CA LEU A 23 15.14 -28.85 0.71
C LEU A 23 15.68 -27.67 1.52
N LYS A 24 16.94 -27.68 1.90
CA LYS A 24 17.60 -26.57 2.63
C LYS A 24 17.62 -25.30 1.78
N PHE A 25 17.91 -25.43 0.49
CA PHE A 25 17.93 -24.30 -0.44
C PHE A 25 16.54 -23.67 -0.61
N PHE A 26 15.48 -24.48 -0.75
CA PHE A 26 14.11 -23.97 -0.81
C PHE A 26 13.67 -23.31 0.51
N GLN A 27 14.09 -23.83 1.66
CA GLN A 27 13.84 -23.21 2.96
C GLN A 27 14.53 -21.85 3.07
N LEU A 28 15.79 -21.75 2.65
CA LEU A 28 16.52 -20.48 2.66
C LEU A 28 15.91 -19.44 1.72
N ILE A 29 15.49 -19.84 0.52
CA ILE A 29 14.80 -18.96 -0.42
C ILE A 29 13.46 -18.48 0.16
N SER A 30 12.70 -19.37 0.78
CA SER A 30 11.42 -19.02 1.40
C SER A 30 11.59 -17.99 2.52
N ILE A 31 12.57 -18.18 3.39
CA ILE A 31 12.91 -17.25 4.46
C ILE A 31 13.36 -15.90 3.86
N PHE A 32 14.19 -15.93 2.81
CA PHE A 32 14.66 -14.73 2.15
C PHE A 32 13.52 -13.92 1.53
N ILE A 33 12.58 -14.58 0.85
CA ILE A 33 11.39 -13.94 0.27
C ILE A 33 10.52 -13.31 1.36
N LEU A 34 10.31 -14.02 2.49
CA LEU A 34 9.52 -13.50 3.61
C LEU A 34 10.14 -12.25 4.22
N LEU A 35 11.47 -12.19 4.35
CA LEU A 35 12.17 -11.03 4.88
C LEU A 35 12.09 -9.80 3.96
N PHE A 36 12.07 -10.00 2.63
CA PHE A 36 11.96 -8.91 1.66
C PHE A 36 10.55 -8.33 1.56
N VAL A 37 9.52 -9.17 1.62
CA VAL A 37 8.12 -8.73 1.56
C VAL A 37 7.76 -7.84 2.75
N SER A 38 8.27 -8.16 3.95
CA SER A 38 7.96 -7.39 5.16
C SER A 38 8.46 -5.94 5.13
N LYS A 39 9.57 -5.67 4.45
CA LYS A 39 10.13 -4.30 4.36
C LYS A 39 9.30 -3.38 3.47
N SER A 40 8.66 -3.91 2.42
CA SER A 40 7.85 -3.10 1.50
C SER A 40 6.62 -2.51 2.18
N PHE A 41 5.92 -3.28 3.00
CA PHE A 41 4.72 -2.80 3.71
C PHE A 41 5.03 -1.71 4.75
N ALA A 42 6.12 -1.84 5.50
CA ALA A 42 6.51 -0.84 6.50
C ALA A 42 6.82 0.51 5.84
N ASN A 43 7.51 0.48 4.70
CA ASN A 43 7.84 1.68 3.93
C ASN A 43 6.60 2.38 3.36
N ASP A 44 5.59 1.62 2.95
CA ASP A 44 4.33 2.17 2.44
C ASP A 44 3.53 2.90 3.53
N ILE A 45 3.51 2.38 4.74
CA ILE A 45 2.81 3.00 5.87
C ILE A 45 3.50 4.32 6.26
N GLU A 46 4.83 4.34 6.35
CA GLU A 46 5.60 5.53 6.67
C GLU A 46 5.44 6.61 5.59
N ALA A 47 5.57 6.24 4.32
CA ALA A 47 5.35 7.15 3.20
C ALA A 47 3.90 7.68 3.16
N GLY A 48 2.93 6.84 3.51
CA GLY A 48 1.52 7.22 3.61
C GLY A 48 1.26 8.21 4.75
N ASP A 49 1.90 8.03 5.90
CA ASP A 49 1.85 8.96 7.02
C ASP A 49 2.40 10.34 6.62
N GLU A 50 3.59 10.38 6.04
CA GLU A 50 4.16 11.63 5.53
C GLU A 50 3.24 12.31 4.50
N ARG A 51 2.68 11.52 3.57
CA ARG A 51 1.77 12.06 2.55
C ARG A 51 0.49 12.60 3.16
N PHE A 52 -0.07 11.94 4.16
CA PHE A 52 -1.25 12.37 4.91
C PHE A 52 -0.98 13.70 5.62
N HIS A 53 0.17 13.84 6.28
CA HIS A 53 0.55 15.03 7.01
C HIS A 53 0.80 16.26 6.13
N LYS A 54 1.10 16.09 4.84
CA LYS A 54 1.29 17.23 3.93
C LYS A 54 0.02 18.05 3.70
N ASN A 55 -1.14 17.39 3.60
CA ASN A 55 -2.38 18.09 3.21
C ASN A 55 -3.64 17.60 3.93
N CYS A 56 -3.75 16.30 4.22
CA CYS A 56 -5.02 15.67 4.60
C CYS A 56 -5.35 15.92 6.07
N HIS A 57 -4.34 15.96 6.94
CA HIS A 57 -4.50 16.11 8.39
C HIS A 57 -5.16 17.44 8.79
N ASN A 58 -5.04 18.50 7.97
CA ASN A 58 -5.64 19.82 8.27
C ASN A 58 -7.17 19.74 8.42
N CYS A 59 -7.80 18.87 7.64
CA CYS A 59 -9.24 18.67 7.70
C CYS A 59 -9.62 17.38 8.45
N HIS A 60 -8.92 16.28 8.21
CA HIS A 60 -9.26 14.99 8.79
C HIS A 60 -8.65 14.74 10.18
N GLY A 61 -7.90 15.72 10.71
CA GLY A 61 -7.33 15.67 12.04
C GLY A 61 -6.14 14.72 12.17
N LYS A 62 -5.58 14.65 13.37
CA LYS A 62 -4.46 13.78 13.69
C LYS A 62 -4.81 12.32 13.32
N ALA A 63 -3.93 11.67 12.58
CA ALA A 63 -4.09 10.28 12.16
C ALA A 63 -5.44 9.96 11.47
N GLY A 64 -6.13 10.94 10.89
CA GLY A 64 -7.40 10.72 10.21
C GLY A 64 -8.60 10.47 11.11
N MET A 65 -8.54 10.84 12.37
CA MET A 65 -9.60 10.61 13.36
C MET A 65 -10.85 11.48 13.16
N GLY A 66 -10.79 12.43 12.23
CA GLY A 66 -11.85 13.40 12.02
C GLY A 66 -11.76 14.60 12.95
N VAL A 67 -12.29 15.75 12.52
CA VAL A 67 -12.39 16.97 13.34
C VAL A 67 -13.68 17.69 12.98
N ALA A 68 -14.50 18.00 13.96
CA ALA A 68 -15.77 18.72 13.78
C ALA A 68 -16.68 18.06 12.72
N SER A 69 -16.95 18.75 11.60
CA SER A 69 -17.76 18.25 10.50
C SER A 69 -16.98 17.39 9.48
N TYR A 70 -15.66 17.29 9.60
CA TYR A 70 -14.84 16.48 8.71
C TYR A 70 -14.82 15.03 9.19
N PRO A 71 -15.09 14.07 8.30
CA PRO A 71 -15.25 12.68 8.70
C PRO A 71 -13.93 12.03 9.11
N LYS A 72 -14.04 11.07 10.03
CA LYS A 72 -13.00 10.10 10.29
C LYS A 72 -12.72 9.25 9.05
N VAL A 73 -11.45 9.07 8.73
CA VAL A 73 -10.97 8.28 7.59
C VAL A 73 -9.97 7.19 7.98
N SER A 74 -9.58 7.13 9.25
CA SER A 74 -8.72 6.08 9.79
C SER A 74 -9.49 4.82 10.14
N GLY A 75 -8.82 3.65 10.06
CA GLY A 75 -9.40 2.34 10.39
C GLY A 75 -10.41 1.83 9.37
N LEU A 76 -10.51 2.47 8.21
CA LEU A 76 -11.33 2.00 7.10
C LEU A 76 -10.58 0.96 6.26
N GLU A 77 -11.32 0.09 5.58
CA GLU A 77 -10.75 -0.85 4.63
C GLU A 77 -9.93 -0.15 3.54
N SER A 78 -8.71 -0.66 3.27
CA SER A 78 -7.81 -0.08 2.27
C SER A 78 -8.46 0.02 0.88
N SER A 79 -9.17 -1.02 0.46
CA SER A 79 -9.92 -1.04 -0.81
C SER A 79 -10.99 0.04 -0.90
N TYR A 80 -11.68 0.30 0.20
CA TYR A 80 -12.67 1.36 0.29
C TYR A 80 -12.04 2.75 0.15
N ILE A 81 -10.89 2.97 0.81
CA ILE A 81 -10.16 4.25 0.72
C ILE A 81 -9.69 4.48 -0.73
N VAL A 82 -9.12 3.46 -1.36
CA VAL A 82 -8.68 3.51 -2.78
C VAL A 82 -9.86 3.86 -3.70
N ASP A 83 -11.00 3.17 -3.56
CA ASP A 83 -12.20 3.47 -4.36
C ASP A 83 -12.64 4.93 -4.18
N ARG A 84 -12.77 5.38 -2.94
CA ARG A 84 -13.22 6.75 -2.63
C ARG A 84 -12.31 7.82 -3.19
N LEU A 85 -10.99 7.66 -3.04
CA LEU A 85 -10.02 8.62 -3.57
C LEU A 85 -10.02 8.64 -5.11
N ASN A 86 -10.16 7.49 -5.76
CA ASN A 86 -10.27 7.40 -7.23
C ASN A 86 -11.55 8.08 -7.75
N ARG A 87 -12.69 7.87 -7.09
CA ARG A 87 -13.96 8.52 -7.45
C ARG A 87 -13.88 10.04 -7.27
N TYR A 88 -13.30 10.53 -6.19
CA TYR A 88 -13.04 11.97 -6.03
C TYR A 88 -12.07 12.50 -7.08
N ARG A 89 -11.01 11.75 -7.40
CA ARG A 89 -10.03 12.12 -8.42
C ARG A 89 -10.67 12.25 -9.81
N SER A 90 -11.62 11.38 -10.13
CA SER A 90 -12.40 11.47 -11.38
C SER A 90 -13.42 12.63 -11.40
N GLY A 91 -13.64 13.31 -10.27
CA GLY A 91 -14.58 14.41 -10.15
C GLY A 91 -15.99 14.02 -9.71
N GLU A 92 -16.17 12.79 -9.23
CA GLU A 92 -17.49 12.32 -8.79
C GLU A 92 -17.95 13.02 -7.50
N LYS A 93 -19.17 13.50 -7.52
CA LYS A 93 -19.83 14.11 -6.34
C LYS A 93 -20.53 13.02 -5.53
N ILE A 94 -19.94 12.64 -4.40
CA ILE A 94 -20.45 11.59 -3.51
C ILE A 94 -21.32 12.17 -2.38
N GLY A 95 -21.09 13.42 -2.01
CA GLY A 95 -21.81 14.11 -0.95
C GLY A 95 -21.72 15.62 -1.10
N SER A 96 -22.35 16.37 -0.20
CA SER A 96 -22.45 17.84 -0.25
C SER A 96 -21.06 18.54 -0.27
N ASN A 97 -20.09 18.01 0.46
CA ASN A 97 -18.74 18.59 0.58
C ASN A 97 -17.72 17.97 -0.39
N SER A 98 -18.18 17.21 -1.40
CA SER A 98 -17.31 16.53 -2.36
C SER A 98 -16.35 17.47 -3.11
N GLY A 99 -16.71 18.73 -3.30
CA GLY A 99 -15.90 19.71 -4.02
C GLY A 99 -14.51 19.87 -3.43
N LEU A 100 -14.38 19.88 -2.09
CA LEU A 100 -13.10 19.97 -1.39
C LEU A 100 -12.26 18.70 -1.65
N MET A 101 -12.86 17.54 -1.47
CA MET A 101 -12.15 16.26 -1.70
C MET A 101 -11.76 16.07 -3.16
N ILE A 102 -12.60 16.48 -4.11
CA ILE A 102 -12.30 16.45 -5.55
C ILE A 102 -11.05 17.30 -5.84
N SER A 103 -10.98 18.51 -5.29
CA SER A 103 -9.83 19.40 -5.53
C SER A 103 -8.53 18.83 -4.95
N MET A 104 -8.60 18.14 -3.82
CA MET A 104 -7.46 17.50 -3.17
C MET A 104 -7.03 16.22 -3.88
N ALA A 105 -7.99 15.36 -4.24
CA ALA A 105 -7.74 14.06 -4.84
C ALA A 105 -7.24 14.15 -6.29
N ARG A 106 -7.64 15.18 -7.05
CA ARG A 106 -7.19 15.37 -8.46
C ARG A 106 -5.67 15.38 -8.65
N LYS A 107 -4.93 15.75 -7.62
CA LYS A 107 -3.47 15.86 -7.67
C LYS A 107 -2.76 14.57 -7.24
N LEU A 108 -3.50 13.57 -6.77
CA LEU A 108 -2.93 12.31 -6.29
C LEU A 108 -2.57 11.39 -7.45
N THR A 109 -1.38 10.80 -7.37
CA THR A 109 -0.98 9.68 -8.22
C THR A 109 -1.60 8.36 -7.70
N ASP A 110 -1.55 7.30 -8.51
CA ASP A 110 -2.00 5.97 -8.07
C ASP A 110 -1.19 5.48 -6.88
N GLU A 111 0.12 5.76 -6.88
CA GLU A 111 1.01 5.42 -5.79
C GLU A 111 0.66 6.17 -4.49
N GLU A 112 0.40 7.46 -4.56
CA GLU A 112 -0.02 8.25 -3.40
C GLU A 112 -1.36 7.77 -2.83
N ILE A 113 -2.30 7.36 -3.68
CA ILE A 113 -3.56 6.75 -3.23
C ILE A 113 -3.30 5.43 -2.52
N ARG A 114 -2.40 4.60 -3.04
CA ARG A 114 -2.05 3.31 -2.48
C ARG A 114 -1.42 3.44 -1.09
N ILE A 115 -0.40 4.30 -0.93
CA ILE A 115 0.28 4.50 0.35
C ILE A 115 -0.63 5.19 1.39
N LEU A 116 -1.47 6.14 0.97
CA LEU A 116 -2.47 6.74 1.86
C LEU A 116 -3.47 5.71 2.37
N ALA A 117 -3.92 4.80 1.51
CA ALA A 117 -4.83 3.73 1.89
C ALA A 117 -4.15 2.73 2.84
N ALA A 118 -2.89 2.38 2.61
CA ALA A 118 -2.11 1.53 3.50
C ALA A 118 -1.95 2.15 4.90
N TYR A 119 -1.57 3.43 4.97
CA TYR A 119 -1.45 4.16 6.22
C TYR A 119 -2.78 4.25 6.98
N LEU A 120 -3.82 4.79 6.34
CA LEU A 120 -5.10 5.03 7.00
C LEU A 120 -5.79 3.75 7.49
N SER A 121 -5.61 2.63 6.76
CA SER A 121 -6.15 1.34 7.18
C SER A 121 -5.35 0.71 8.33
N SER A 122 -4.06 1.05 8.48
CA SER A 122 -3.21 0.55 9.57
C SER A 122 -3.43 1.27 10.90
N VAL A 123 -4.02 2.47 10.88
CA VAL A 123 -4.31 3.24 12.10
C VAL A 123 -5.40 2.54 12.89
N ASN A 124 -5.01 1.87 13.96
CA ASN A 124 -5.93 1.26 14.91
C ASN A 124 -6.59 2.33 15.80
N ASN A 125 -7.86 2.10 16.11
CA ASN A 125 -8.67 2.98 16.98
C ASN A 125 -8.43 2.67 18.44
#